data_61847fdac7c788a94636a21f64164377
#
_entry.id   61847fdac7c788a94636a21f64164377
#
_cell.length_a   1.000
_cell.length_b   1.000
_cell.length_c   1.000
_cell.angle_alpha   90.00
_cell.angle_beta   90.00
_cell.angle_gamma   90.00
#
_symmetry.space_group_name_H-M   'P 1'
#
loop_
_entity.id
_entity.type
_entity.pdbx_description
1 polymer ?
#
loop_
_entity_poly.entity_id
_entity_poly.type
_entity_poly.pdbx_seq_one_letter_code
_entity_poly.pdbx_strand_id
1 'polypeptide(L)'
;MNSQQISRIGETAVMLELLKMGYDVINLNSSYTNYPKADLICINPDNGKSTMIQVKTGTTKNILVGFTSEDDGSIKDIEKKINGPWIFVKTDKEKASEYEFYILTKEEILELITT
;
A
#
# COMPACT_ATOMS: atom_id res chain seq x y z
N MET A 1 17.34 -9.38 -4.29
CA MET A 1 15.89 -9.68 -4.13
C MET A 1 15.13 -9.23 -5.38
N ASN A 2 14.14 -10.00 -5.80
CA ASN A 2 13.29 -9.61 -6.92
C ASN A 2 12.15 -8.69 -6.44
N SER A 3 11.40 -8.14 -7.39
CA SER A 3 10.33 -7.19 -7.08
C SER A 3 9.20 -7.78 -6.22
N GLN A 4 8.88 -9.05 -6.41
CA GLN A 4 7.86 -9.72 -5.60
C GLN A 4 8.31 -9.87 -4.14
N GLN A 5 9.57 -10.21 -3.92
CA GLN A 5 10.13 -10.31 -2.58
C GLN A 5 10.13 -8.95 -1.88
N ILE A 6 10.51 -7.90 -2.60
CA ILE A 6 10.50 -6.53 -2.07
C ILE A 6 9.08 -6.11 -1.68
N SER A 7 8.09 -6.41 -2.52
CA SER A 7 6.68 -6.12 -2.23
C SER A 7 6.20 -6.84 -0.97
N ARG A 8 6.54 -8.11 -0.82
CA ARG A 8 6.17 -8.89 0.38
C ARG A 8 6.84 -8.34 1.64
N ILE A 9 8.08 -7.92 1.53
CA ILE A 9 8.79 -7.30 2.65
C ILE A 9 8.09 -6.02 3.08
N GLY A 10 7.70 -5.18 2.12
CA GLY A 10 6.98 -3.94 2.42
C GLY A 10 5.64 -4.19 3.09
N GLU A 11 4.85 -5.13 2.59
CA GLU A 11 3.57 -5.51 3.19
C GLU A 11 3.76 -6.03 4.61
N THR A 12 4.75 -6.88 4.82
CA THR A 12 5.06 -7.45 6.14
C THR A 12 5.53 -6.37 7.11
N ALA A 13 6.34 -5.43 6.65
CA ALA A 13 6.80 -4.31 7.47
C ALA A 13 5.63 -3.44 7.93
N VAL A 14 4.68 -3.15 7.04
CA VAL A 14 3.47 -2.39 7.38
C VAL A 14 2.62 -3.16 8.38
N MET A 15 2.42 -4.47 8.15
CA MET A 15 1.67 -5.32 9.09
C MET A 15 2.27 -5.26 10.49
N LEU A 16 3.59 -5.39 10.58
CA LEU A 16 4.28 -5.36 11.87
C LEU A 16 4.05 -4.04 12.60
N GLU A 17 4.18 -2.93 11.90
CA GLU A 17 3.96 -1.61 12.51
C GLU A 17 2.52 -1.42 12.98
N LEU A 18 1.55 -1.86 12.20
CA LEU A 18 0.13 -1.76 12.58
C LEU A 18 -0.18 -2.64 13.79
N LEU A 19 0.38 -3.84 13.84
CA LEU A 19 0.23 -4.73 15.00
C LEU A 19 0.85 -4.12 16.25
N LYS A 20 2.00 -3.48 16.15
CA LYS A 20 2.65 -2.79 17.26
C LYS A 20 1.83 -1.61 17.77
N MET A 21 1.02 -1.00 16.92
CA MET A 21 0.09 0.06 17.28
C MET A 21 -1.20 -0.45 17.93
N GLY A 22 -1.40 -1.77 17.96
CA GLY A 22 -2.58 -2.36 18.57
C GLY A 22 -3.72 -2.69 17.62
N TYR A 23 -3.50 -2.59 16.30
CA TYR A 23 -4.49 -2.99 15.30
C TYR A 23 -4.34 -4.45 14.93
N ASP A 24 -5.44 -5.07 14.51
CA ASP A 24 -5.39 -6.36 13.83
C ASP A 24 -5.21 -6.13 12.33
N VAL A 25 -4.52 -7.04 11.66
CA VAL A 25 -4.24 -6.89 10.24
C VAL A 25 -4.43 -8.22 9.54
N ILE A 26 -5.11 -8.19 8.39
CA ILE A 26 -5.28 -9.35 7.52
C ILE A 26 -4.53 -9.07 6.22
N ASN A 27 -3.66 -9.98 5.81
CA ASN A 27 -3.00 -9.91 4.52
C ASN A 27 -3.89 -10.59 3.48
N LEU A 28 -4.43 -9.79 2.56
CA LEU A 28 -5.34 -10.29 1.53
C LEU A 28 -4.63 -11.12 0.47
N ASN A 29 -3.34 -10.89 0.28
CA ASN A 29 -2.53 -11.63 -0.69
C ASN A 29 -2.14 -13.03 -0.19
N SER A 30 -2.35 -13.33 1.07
CA SER A 30 -2.18 -14.69 1.59
C SER A 30 -3.31 -15.62 1.16
N SER A 31 -4.53 -15.08 0.99
CA SER A 31 -5.72 -15.83 0.60
C SER A 31 -6.00 -15.73 -0.89
N TYR A 32 -5.66 -14.62 -1.50
CA TYR A 32 -5.90 -14.35 -2.92
C TYR A 32 -4.62 -13.80 -3.55
N THR A 33 -4.17 -14.42 -4.62
CA THR A 33 -3.04 -13.89 -5.38
C THR A 33 -3.50 -12.61 -6.08
N ASN A 34 -2.84 -11.49 -5.76
CA ASN A 34 -3.12 -10.17 -6.36
C ASN A 34 -4.59 -9.74 -6.19
N TYR A 35 -5.06 -9.74 -4.94
CA TYR A 35 -6.39 -9.19 -4.66
C TYR A 35 -6.47 -7.75 -5.17
N PRO A 36 -7.44 -7.43 -6.05
CA PRO A 36 -7.38 -6.19 -6.81
C PRO A 36 -7.73 -4.93 -6.04
N LYS A 37 -8.36 -5.04 -4.86
CA LYS A 37 -8.86 -3.87 -4.13
C LYS A 37 -7.94 -3.37 -3.04
N ALA A 38 -7.12 -4.25 -2.48
CA ALA A 38 -6.21 -3.88 -1.39
C ALA A 38 -5.21 -4.99 -1.14
N ASP A 39 -4.13 -4.67 -0.44
CA ASP A 39 -3.17 -5.65 0.03
C ASP A 39 -3.46 -6.11 1.44
N LEU A 40 -3.92 -5.19 2.29
CA LEU A 40 -4.16 -5.43 3.71
C LEU A 40 -5.52 -4.89 4.12
N ILE A 41 -6.11 -5.53 5.15
CA ILE A 41 -7.21 -4.93 5.90
C ILE A 41 -6.71 -4.69 7.32
N CYS A 42 -6.79 -3.44 7.75
CA CYS A 42 -6.49 -3.03 9.12
C CYS A 42 -7.80 -2.93 9.89
N ILE A 43 -7.87 -3.59 11.04
CA ILE A 43 -9.06 -3.64 11.86
C ILE A 43 -8.76 -3.04 13.23
N ASN A 44 -9.59 -2.06 13.65
CA ASN A 44 -9.50 -1.53 14.99
C ASN A 44 -10.27 -2.47 15.93
N PRO A 45 -9.59 -3.18 16.87
CA PRO A 45 -10.25 -4.15 17.73
C PRO A 45 -11.23 -3.52 18.72
N ASP A 46 -11.09 -2.24 19.02
CA ASP A 46 -11.94 -1.56 20.00
C ASP A 46 -13.35 -1.26 19.46
N ASN A 47 -13.46 -1.00 18.16
CA ASN A 47 -14.76 -0.63 17.56
C ASN A 47 -15.12 -1.50 16.34
N GLY A 48 -14.25 -2.41 15.91
CA GLY A 48 -14.49 -3.28 14.78
C GLY A 48 -14.42 -2.61 13.41
N LYS A 49 -14.10 -1.33 13.34
CA LYS A 49 -13.98 -0.63 12.06
C LYS A 49 -12.76 -1.13 11.30
N SER A 50 -12.91 -1.25 10.00
CA SER A 50 -11.85 -1.74 9.12
C SER A 50 -11.50 -0.74 8.03
N THR A 51 -10.26 -0.79 7.59
CA THR A 51 -9.74 0.07 6.52
C THR A 51 -8.93 -0.78 5.56
N MET A 52 -9.22 -0.65 4.27
CA MET A 52 -8.43 -1.29 3.23
C MET A 52 -7.18 -0.47 2.95
N ILE A 53 -6.04 -1.12 2.86
CA ILE A 53 -4.75 -0.46 2.68
C ILE A 53 -4.05 -1.06 1.46
N GLN A 54 -3.59 -0.20 0.57
CA GLN A 54 -2.69 -0.56 -0.52
C GLN A 54 -1.26 -0.25 -0.10
N VAL A 55 -0.35 -1.20 -0.30
CA VAL A 55 1.06 -1.01 0.01
C VAL A 55 1.86 -0.97 -1.27
N LYS A 56 2.66 0.07 -1.44
CA LYS A 56 3.59 0.21 -2.56
C LYS A 56 4.99 0.28 -2.00
N THR A 57 5.84 -0.63 -2.43
CA THR A 57 7.21 -0.73 -1.93
C THR A 57 8.21 -0.45 -3.03
N GLY A 58 9.22 0.34 -2.71
CA GLY A 58 10.28 0.65 -3.65
C GLY A 58 11.61 0.84 -2.95
N THR A 59 12.67 0.82 -3.74
CA THR A 59 14.05 0.98 -3.26
C THR A 59 14.68 2.27 -3.71
N THR A 60 13.93 3.10 -4.45
CA THR A 60 14.38 4.40 -4.96
C THR A 60 13.47 5.50 -4.44
N LYS A 61 13.86 6.75 -4.69
CA LYS A 61 13.04 7.92 -4.31
C LYS A 61 11.70 7.95 -5.05
N ASN A 62 11.65 7.39 -6.25
CA ASN A 62 10.45 7.39 -7.08
C ASN A 62 9.78 6.04 -7.01
N ILE A 63 8.74 5.96 -6.19
CA ILE A 63 7.92 4.74 -6.07
C ILE A 63 6.76 4.87 -7.06
N LEU A 64 6.63 3.86 -7.94
CA LEU A 64 5.56 3.85 -8.92
C LEU A 64 4.22 3.63 -8.25
N VAL A 65 3.26 4.51 -8.54
CA VAL A 65 1.92 4.42 -7.97
C VAL A 65 1.06 3.35 -8.65
N GLY A 66 1.53 2.75 -9.73
CA GLY A 66 0.80 1.70 -10.43
C GLY A 66 -0.23 2.21 -11.43
N PHE A 67 -0.32 3.52 -11.63
CA PHE A 67 -1.16 4.12 -12.66
C PHE A 67 -0.28 4.82 -13.67
N THR A 68 -0.61 4.67 -14.94
CA THR A 68 0.03 5.41 -16.01
C THR A 68 -1.02 6.33 -16.65
N SER A 69 -0.55 7.33 -17.38
CA SER A 69 -1.45 8.18 -18.17
C SER A 69 -2.19 7.40 -19.25
N GLU A 70 -1.79 6.17 -19.50
CA GLU A 70 -2.41 5.25 -20.46
C GLU A 70 -3.57 4.47 -19.86
N ASP A 71 -3.70 4.43 -18.54
CA ASP A 71 -4.85 3.83 -17.85
C ASP A 71 -6.05 4.75 -18.08
N ASP A 72 -6.72 4.53 -19.17
CA ASP A 72 -7.90 5.17 -19.75
C ASP A 72 -8.12 6.67 -19.49
N GLY A 73 -7.16 7.36 -18.93
CA GLY A 73 -7.10 8.80 -18.83
C GLY A 73 -8.21 9.50 -18.04
N SER A 74 -9.12 8.76 -17.45
CA SER A 74 -10.23 9.32 -16.70
C SER A 74 -9.91 9.33 -15.20
N ILE A 75 -10.03 10.50 -14.58
CA ILE A 75 -9.88 10.65 -13.13
C ILE A 75 -10.89 9.76 -12.40
N LYS A 76 -12.08 9.58 -12.94
CA LYS A 76 -13.10 8.72 -12.35
C LYS A 76 -12.68 7.25 -12.32
N ASP A 77 -12.01 6.77 -13.36
CA ASP A 77 -11.55 5.39 -13.42
C ASP A 77 -10.40 5.16 -12.46
N ILE A 78 -9.49 6.13 -12.33
CA ILE A 78 -8.41 6.10 -11.35
C ILE A 78 -8.99 6.13 -9.94
N GLU A 79 -9.98 6.98 -9.69
CA GLU A 79 -10.65 7.09 -8.40
C GLU A 79 -11.24 5.76 -7.94
N LYS A 80 -11.83 4.99 -8.86
CA LYS A 80 -12.42 3.69 -8.55
C LYS A 80 -11.38 2.66 -8.11
N LYS A 81 -10.12 2.83 -8.50
CA LYS A 81 -9.02 1.93 -8.15
C LYS A 81 -8.46 2.23 -6.77
N ILE A 82 -8.79 3.37 -6.19
CA ILE A 82 -8.30 3.77 -4.87
C ILE A 82 -9.39 3.49 -3.84
N ASN A 83 -9.20 2.41 -3.06
CA ASN A 83 -10.20 1.92 -2.12
C ASN A 83 -9.90 2.25 -0.65
N GLY A 84 -8.87 3.04 -0.41
CA GLY A 84 -8.47 3.42 0.95
C GLY A 84 -7.11 4.09 0.91
N PRO A 85 -6.48 4.31 2.06
CA PRO A 85 -5.17 4.92 2.10
C PRO A 85 -4.12 4.01 1.47
N TRP A 86 -3.09 4.63 0.94
CA TRP A 86 -1.91 3.95 0.42
C TRP A 86 -0.75 4.20 1.35
N ILE A 87 0.03 3.16 1.62
CA ILE A 87 1.27 3.27 2.38
C ILE A 87 2.41 2.96 1.43
N PHE A 88 3.28 3.94 1.27
CA PHE A 88 4.50 3.80 0.48
C PHE A 88 5.63 3.42 1.41
N VAL A 89 6.30 2.32 1.09
CA VAL A 89 7.43 1.82 1.87
C VAL A 89 8.68 1.96 1.04
N LYS A 90 9.64 2.69 1.57
CA LYS A 90 10.96 2.79 0.96
C LYS A 90 11.94 1.98 1.79
N THR A 91 12.69 1.12 1.14
CA THR A 91 13.68 0.28 1.81
C THR A 91 14.96 0.21 0.96
N ASP A 92 16.04 -0.28 1.57
CA ASP A 92 17.28 -0.48 0.84
C ASP A 92 17.22 -1.79 0.00
N LYS A 93 17.86 -1.75 -1.16
CA LYS A 93 17.80 -2.82 -2.15
C LYS A 93 18.49 -4.11 -1.69
N GLU A 94 19.57 -3.97 -0.91
CA GLU A 94 20.42 -5.11 -0.57
C GLU A 94 19.92 -5.91 0.62
N LYS A 95 19.55 -5.24 1.69
CA LYS A 95 19.22 -5.88 2.97
C LYS A 95 17.77 -5.73 3.39
N ALA A 96 17.07 -4.74 2.84
CA ALA A 96 15.71 -4.39 3.26
C ALA A 96 15.63 -4.24 4.79
N SER A 97 16.66 -3.60 5.39
CA SER A 97 16.81 -3.50 6.83
C SER A 97 16.30 -2.19 7.41
N GLU A 98 16.14 -1.18 6.58
CA GLU A 98 15.64 0.13 6.98
C GLU A 98 14.40 0.48 6.18
N TYR A 99 13.40 1.03 6.85
CA TYR A 99 12.12 1.35 6.23
C TYR A 99 11.73 2.79 6.50
N GLU A 100 11.26 3.47 5.46
CA GLU A 100 10.56 4.74 5.59
C GLU A 100 9.12 4.53 5.12
N PHE A 101 8.16 5.02 5.90
CA PHE A 101 6.74 4.86 5.60
C PHE A 101 6.12 6.22 5.30
N TYR A 102 5.37 6.29 4.20
CA TYR A 102 4.63 7.48 3.80
C TYR A 102 3.17 7.07 3.61
N ILE A 103 2.28 7.67 4.39
CA ILE A 103 0.86 7.35 4.35
C ILE A 103 0.14 8.46 3.60
N LEU A 104 -0.57 8.08 2.54
CA LEU A 104 -1.36 9.02 1.75
C LEU A 104 -2.84 8.59 1.76
N THR A 105 -3.72 9.56 2.00
CA THR A 105 -5.16 9.34 1.88
C THR A 105 -5.53 9.25 0.40
N LYS A 106 -6.75 8.77 0.13
CA LYS A 106 -7.30 8.72 -1.22
C LYS A 106 -7.25 10.10 -1.89
N GLU A 107 -7.62 11.13 -1.13
CA GLU A 107 -7.64 12.51 -1.61
C GLU A 107 -6.24 13.01 -1.97
N GLU A 108 -5.26 12.71 -1.13
CA GLU A 108 -3.86 13.08 -1.38
C GLU A 108 -3.30 12.37 -2.62
N ILE A 109 -3.64 11.10 -2.81
CA ILE A 109 -3.22 10.33 -3.99
C ILE A 109 -3.82 10.94 -5.25
N LEU A 110 -5.11 11.25 -5.23
CA LEU A 110 -5.80 11.88 -6.36
C LEU A 110 -5.18 13.22 -6.72
N GLU A 111 -4.89 14.05 -5.73
CA GLU A 111 -4.22 15.33 -5.94
C GLU A 111 -2.87 15.16 -6.62
N LEU A 112 -2.10 14.18 -6.17
CA LEU A 112 -0.77 13.91 -6.70
C LEU A 112 -0.81 13.45 -8.15
N ILE A 113 -1.80 12.63 -8.51
CA ILE A 113 -1.95 12.10 -9.86
C ILE A 113 -2.47 13.17 -10.83
N THR A 114 -3.30 14.10 -10.36
CA THR A 114 -3.92 15.12 -11.19
C THR A 114 -3.06 16.39 -11.39
N THR A 115 -1.96 16.50 -10.68
CA THR A 115 -0.97 17.55 -10.93
C THR A 115 0.13 17.05 -11.86
#